data_1f16bd949606c8f5dd30118338406829
#
_entry.id   1f16bd949606c8f5dd30118338406829
#
_cell.length_a   1.000
_cell.length_b   1.000
_cell.length_c   1.000
_cell.angle_alpha   90.00
_cell.angle_beta   90.00
_cell.angle_gamma   90.00
#
_symmetry.space_group_name_H-M   'P 1'
#
loop_
_entity.id
_entity.type
_entity.pdbx_description
1 polymer ?
#
loop_
_entity_poly.entity_id
_entity_poly.type
_entity_poly.pdbx_seq_one_letter_code
_entity_poly.pdbx_strand_id
1 'polypeptide(L)'
;MKHFFRILVSVFFSFGIGLLTVQAQNSAVLGKAVGDLVKEDVMKHASLSVCVYNADKKTQLYSYNSQQSMTPASLTKLFTTAAGFDKLGSNFRFRTTLAYSGEIDKSGTLHGDLHIIGGGDPLLGSYRYRQTVPDSLFAAWQRAITSAGIKAVDGRVCYDATIFDNHPLNDSWQWGDIGNYYGSGVSGLNFHENMFFVYFNPGTKVGYPSTIARMEPQGLALHVLNEVMTGPARSGDHVLVYGDPSSTIRTCRGTMPIDGKNFNVRASLPKPGLACADLFTVYLRSHKVAVSGAASESLKRPSGLVTLLEYTSPTYYVIAQYANMTSNNLYAEAIHRYLGFKQYGMGSGANGARAVNDFIQRLHLESSGVKLEDGSGLSANNRVTTDFVCRFLNDMVKMPFFDEYYKSLPAAGENGTVKNMLGGLPSNVSVHLKSGSMTGVRAFAGYVTNGKGENFSFAVMCSDYECTGAQMRTRLEKIIMKIAMLE
;
A
#
# COMPACT_ATOMS: atom_id res chain seq x y z
N MET A 1 22.83 -7.09 60.85
CA MET A 1 21.62 -7.33 60.02
C MET A 1 20.66 -6.13 59.93
N LYS A 2 20.35 -5.40 60.98
CA LYS A 2 19.37 -4.26 60.92
C LYS A 2 19.85 -3.04 60.09
N HIS A 3 21.18 -2.79 59.95
CA HIS A 3 21.69 -1.68 59.13
C HIS A 3 21.71 -2.01 57.63
N PHE A 4 21.97 -3.27 57.23
CA PHE A 4 21.98 -3.70 55.82
C PHE A 4 20.58 -3.67 55.20
N PHE A 5 19.55 -3.98 55.99
CA PHE A 5 18.13 -3.94 55.56
C PHE A 5 17.62 -2.52 55.34
N ARG A 6 18.08 -1.52 56.16
CA ARG A 6 17.70 -0.10 55.99
C ARG A 6 18.33 0.53 54.75
N ILE A 7 19.55 0.16 54.37
CA ILE A 7 20.20 0.68 53.14
C ILE A 7 19.54 0.08 51.90
N LEU A 8 19.21 -1.21 51.89
CA LEU A 8 18.48 -1.82 50.77
C LEU A 8 17.10 -1.20 50.54
N VAL A 9 16.33 -0.97 51.60
CA VAL A 9 14.99 -0.36 51.50
C VAL A 9 15.07 1.09 51.04
N SER A 10 16.09 1.85 51.46
CA SER A 10 16.28 3.27 51.05
C SER A 10 16.68 3.35 49.56
N VAL A 11 17.52 2.45 49.07
CA VAL A 11 17.92 2.41 47.64
C VAL A 11 16.75 2.02 46.75
N PHE A 12 15.94 1.02 47.13
CA PHE A 12 14.72 0.67 46.40
C PHE A 12 13.65 1.76 46.40
N PHE A 13 13.49 2.48 47.51
CA PHE A 13 12.55 3.61 47.62
C PHE A 13 13.00 4.80 46.79
N SER A 14 14.29 5.12 46.76
CA SER A 14 14.85 6.22 45.94
C SER A 14 14.78 5.92 44.43
N PHE A 15 15.01 4.68 44.03
CA PHE A 15 14.86 4.25 42.62
C PHE A 15 13.40 4.24 42.16
N GLY A 16 12.45 3.85 43.02
CA GLY A 16 11.03 3.86 42.70
C GLY A 16 10.45 5.28 42.58
N ILE A 17 10.89 6.23 43.41
CA ILE A 17 10.47 7.62 43.35
C ILE A 17 11.04 8.30 42.10
N GLY A 18 12.31 8.02 41.71
CA GLY A 18 12.92 8.56 40.51
C GLY A 18 12.20 8.13 39.22
N LEU A 19 11.81 6.88 39.11
CA LEU A 19 11.05 6.34 37.95
C LEU A 19 9.64 6.94 37.85
N LEU A 20 8.94 7.11 38.94
CA LEU A 20 7.62 7.74 38.98
C LEU A 20 7.67 9.23 38.59
N THR A 21 8.74 9.95 38.96
CA THR A 21 8.91 11.37 38.59
C THR A 21 9.19 11.54 37.09
N VAL A 22 10.03 10.72 36.49
CA VAL A 22 10.34 10.78 35.04
C VAL A 22 9.09 10.45 34.22
N GLN A 23 8.32 9.40 34.57
CA GLN A 23 7.08 9.04 33.86
C GLN A 23 6.04 10.18 33.98
N ALA A 24 5.88 10.79 35.15
CA ALA A 24 4.98 11.91 35.32
C ALA A 24 5.43 13.14 34.50
N GLN A 25 6.72 13.41 34.43
CA GLN A 25 7.30 14.51 33.65
C GLN A 25 7.09 14.29 32.16
N ASN A 26 7.36 13.07 31.63
CA ASN A 26 7.14 12.71 30.23
C ASN A 26 5.66 12.86 29.85
N SER A 27 4.75 12.37 30.69
CA SER A 27 3.31 12.53 30.49
C SER A 27 2.87 14.00 30.47
N ALA A 28 3.44 14.85 31.35
CA ALA A 28 3.15 16.28 31.40
C ALA A 28 3.63 17.01 30.12
N VAL A 29 4.82 16.67 29.60
CA VAL A 29 5.35 17.25 28.35
C VAL A 29 4.42 16.94 27.17
N LEU A 30 3.95 15.69 27.04
CA LEU A 30 3.01 15.29 26.01
C LEU A 30 1.65 15.95 26.21
N GLY A 31 1.15 15.99 27.44
CA GLY A 31 -0.11 16.65 27.80
C GLY A 31 -0.13 18.12 27.42
N LYS A 32 0.99 18.82 27.65
CA LYS A 32 1.14 20.22 27.22
C LYS A 32 1.10 20.33 25.69
N ALA A 33 1.88 19.53 24.96
CA ALA A 33 1.93 19.59 23.49
C ALA A 33 0.57 19.30 22.83
N VAL A 34 -0.16 18.30 23.33
CA VAL A 34 -1.51 17.97 22.88
C VAL A 34 -2.50 19.07 23.26
N GLY A 35 -2.44 19.57 24.50
CA GLY A 35 -3.31 20.63 24.98
C GLY A 35 -3.09 21.98 24.25
N ASP A 36 -1.87 22.27 23.83
CA ASP A 36 -1.57 23.45 23.01
C ASP A 36 -2.20 23.32 21.62
N LEU A 37 -2.10 22.14 20.97
CA LEU A 37 -2.72 21.89 19.67
C LEU A 37 -4.26 21.97 19.74
N VAL A 38 -4.88 21.34 20.73
CA VAL A 38 -6.35 21.29 20.87
C VAL A 38 -6.98 22.69 21.01
N LYS A 39 -6.21 23.66 21.49
CA LYS A 39 -6.67 25.06 21.66
C LYS A 39 -6.58 25.88 20.37
N GLU A 40 -5.92 25.40 19.31
CA GLU A 40 -5.84 26.12 18.04
C GLU A 40 -7.21 26.13 17.35
N ASP A 41 -7.58 27.26 16.70
CA ASP A 41 -8.87 27.43 16.02
C ASP A 41 -9.16 26.34 14.99
N VAL A 42 -8.11 25.84 14.31
CA VAL A 42 -8.20 24.75 13.31
C VAL A 42 -8.66 23.42 13.91
N MET A 43 -8.66 23.30 15.23
CA MET A 43 -9.09 22.10 15.96
C MET A 43 -10.50 22.22 16.56
N LYS A 44 -11.20 23.34 16.36
CA LYS A 44 -12.48 23.63 17.01
C LYS A 44 -13.55 22.52 16.77
N HIS A 45 -13.56 21.93 15.59
CA HIS A 45 -14.48 20.86 15.22
C HIS A 45 -13.77 19.53 14.93
N ALA A 46 -12.46 19.49 15.15
CA ALA A 46 -11.63 18.33 14.85
C ALA A 46 -11.66 17.28 15.97
N SER A 47 -11.44 16.05 15.60
CA SER A 47 -11.15 14.94 16.52
C SER A 47 -9.64 14.67 16.55
N LEU A 48 -9.06 14.63 17.74
CA LEU A 48 -7.66 14.23 17.96
C LEU A 48 -7.61 13.05 18.94
N SER A 49 -6.82 12.06 18.59
CA SER A 49 -6.53 10.91 19.45
C SER A 49 -5.02 10.65 19.46
N VAL A 50 -4.45 10.48 20.64
CA VAL A 50 -3.02 10.24 20.84
C VAL A 50 -2.83 9.12 21.86
N CYS A 51 -1.96 8.18 21.56
CA CYS A 51 -1.55 7.15 22.50
C CYS A 51 -0.05 6.90 22.37
N VAL A 52 0.62 6.73 23.51
CA VAL A 52 2.04 6.39 23.59
C VAL A 52 2.25 5.32 24.66
N TYR A 53 2.94 4.27 24.30
CA TYR A 53 3.37 3.21 25.21
C TYR A 53 4.89 3.17 25.29
N ASN A 54 5.41 2.89 26.46
CA ASN A 54 6.77 2.37 26.57
C ASN A 54 6.73 0.91 26.12
N ALA A 55 7.37 0.62 24.99
CA ALA A 55 7.32 -0.70 24.36
C ALA A 55 8.09 -1.76 25.15
N ASP A 56 9.17 -1.37 25.84
CA ASP A 56 9.99 -2.27 26.65
C ASP A 56 9.24 -2.73 27.91
N LYS A 57 8.51 -1.81 28.57
CA LYS A 57 7.75 -2.04 29.81
C LYS A 57 6.30 -2.44 29.54
N LYS A 58 5.79 -2.24 28.31
CA LYS A 58 4.38 -2.46 27.90
C LYS A 58 3.38 -1.65 28.73
N THR A 59 3.77 -0.47 29.17
CA THR A 59 2.93 0.42 29.97
C THR A 59 2.52 1.65 29.15
N GLN A 60 1.25 2.04 29.26
CA GLN A 60 0.78 3.26 28.65
C GLN A 60 1.42 4.47 29.37
N LEU A 61 2.13 5.27 28.60
CA LEU A 61 2.79 6.47 29.09
C LEU A 61 1.89 7.69 29.01
N TYR A 62 1.15 7.81 27.91
CA TYR A 62 0.25 8.93 27.65
C TYR A 62 -0.94 8.48 26.81
N SER A 63 -2.10 9.06 27.10
CA SER A 63 -3.30 8.88 26.27
C SER A 63 -4.17 10.15 26.26
N TYR A 64 -4.71 10.43 25.07
CA TYR A 64 -5.72 11.46 24.86
C TYR A 64 -6.75 10.90 23.86
N ASN A 65 -8.00 10.77 24.30
CA ASN A 65 -9.08 10.15 23.51
C ASN A 65 -8.71 8.80 22.87
N SER A 66 -7.82 8.02 23.51
CA SER A 66 -7.18 6.85 22.90
C SER A 66 -8.14 5.69 22.59
N GLN A 67 -9.33 5.70 23.17
CA GLN A 67 -10.41 4.73 22.91
C GLN A 67 -11.39 5.21 21.84
N GLN A 68 -11.22 6.43 21.32
CA GLN A 68 -12.06 6.93 20.24
C GLN A 68 -11.78 6.17 18.93
N SER A 69 -12.82 5.61 18.34
CA SER A 69 -12.75 4.91 17.06
C SER A 69 -12.68 5.91 15.91
N MET A 70 -11.58 5.93 15.18
CA MET A 70 -11.28 6.90 14.13
C MET A 70 -10.87 6.22 12.82
N THR A 71 -11.00 6.91 11.71
CA THR A 71 -10.53 6.45 10.39
C THR A 71 -9.00 6.42 10.35
N PRO A 72 -8.37 5.25 10.16
CA PRO A 72 -6.91 5.10 10.18
C PRO A 72 -6.23 5.56 8.88
N ALA A 73 -6.98 5.66 7.79
CA ALA A 73 -6.42 5.74 6.45
C ALA A 73 -5.33 4.65 6.27
N SER A 74 -4.21 4.97 5.63
CA SER A 74 -3.16 3.98 5.34
C SER A 74 -2.43 3.40 6.56
N LEU A 75 -2.77 3.74 7.81
CA LEU A 75 -2.32 2.96 8.97
C LEU A 75 -2.84 1.51 8.93
N THR A 76 -3.94 1.26 8.21
CA THR A 76 -4.47 -0.10 7.94
C THR A 76 -3.39 -1.04 7.41
N LYS A 77 -2.44 -0.54 6.62
CA LYS A 77 -1.33 -1.32 6.07
C LYS A 77 -0.42 -1.94 7.14
N LEU A 78 -0.36 -1.36 8.34
CA LEU A 78 0.36 -1.97 9.47
C LEU A 78 -0.17 -3.37 9.77
N PHE A 79 -1.50 -3.54 9.79
CA PHE A 79 -2.14 -4.83 10.07
C PHE A 79 -2.02 -5.80 8.90
N THR A 80 -2.27 -5.31 7.69
CA THR A 80 -2.20 -6.11 6.46
C THR A 80 -0.80 -6.68 6.22
N THR A 81 0.24 -5.85 6.36
CA THR A 81 1.61 -6.30 6.11
C THR A 81 2.11 -7.21 7.24
N ALA A 82 1.75 -6.95 8.49
CA ALA A 82 2.09 -7.85 9.60
C ALA A 82 1.44 -9.23 9.45
N ALA A 83 0.14 -9.28 9.11
CA ALA A 83 -0.57 -10.54 8.85
C ALA A 83 0.08 -11.32 7.68
N GLY A 84 0.60 -10.59 6.68
CA GLY A 84 1.33 -11.19 5.58
C GLY A 84 2.70 -11.77 5.99
N PHE A 85 3.46 -11.08 6.85
CA PHE A 85 4.69 -11.64 7.42
C PHE A 85 4.43 -12.90 8.24
N ASP A 86 3.36 -12.89 9.05
CA ASP A 86 2.94 -14.05 9.84
C ASP A 86 2.55 -15.25 8.97
N LYS A 87 1.71 -15.03 7.97
CA LYS A 87 1.11 -16.12 7.18
C LYS A 87 1.99 -16.64 6.05
N LEU A 88 2.76 -15.76 5.41
CA LEU A 88 3.53 -16.07 4.20
C LEU A 88 5.03 -16.21 4.49
N GLY A 89 5.54 -15.44 5.46
CA GLY A 89 6.97 -15.32 5.73
C GLY A 89 7.69 -14.37 4.77
N SER A 90 8.83 -13.84 5.20
CA SER A 90 9.60 -12.80 4.47
C SER A 90 10.08 -13.25 3.08
N ASN A 91 10.35 -14.55 2.90
CA ASN A 91 10.91 -15.12 1.67
C ASN A 91 9.85 -15.59 0.66
N PHE A 92 8.56 -15.51 1.01
CA PHE A 92 7.48 -15.90 0.09
C PHE A 92 7.58 -15.11 -1.22
N ARG A 93 7.19 -15.76 -2.33
CA ARG A 93 7.12 -15.14 -3.67
C ARG A 93 5.80 -15.50 -4.33
N PHE A 94 5.14 -14.53 -4.92
CA PHE A 94 4.00 -14.76 -5.80
C PHE A 94 4.48 -15.48 -7.05
N ARG A 95 3.61 -16.29 -7.66
CA ARG A 95 3.93 -17.07 -8.86
C ARG A 95 2.95 -16.77 -9.97
N THR A 96 3.47 -16.49 -11.17
CA THR A 96 2.70 -16.37 -12.40
C THR A 96 3.15 -17.47 -13.35
N THR A 97 2.24 -18.27 -13.86
CA THR A 97 2.56 -19.43 -14.72
C THR A 97 2.22 -19.11 -16.17
N LEU A 98 3.17 -19.32 -17.07
CA LEU A 98 2.91 -19.41 -18.50
C LEU A 98 2.74 -20.88 -18.87
N ALA A 99 1.64 -21.21 -19.55
CA ALA A 99 1.31 -22.55 -19.97
C ALA A 99 0.67 -22.55 -21.37
N TYR A 100 0.44 -23.74 -21.94
CA TYR A 100 -0.36 -23.89 -23.15
C TYR A 100 -1.33 -25.05 -23.02
N SER A 101 -2.37 -25.03 -23.86
CA SER A 101 -3.28 -26.14 -24.14
C SER A 101 -3.27 -26.47 -25.63
N GLY A 102 -3.62 -27.69 -25.98
CA GLY A 102 -3.61 -28.16 -27.36
C GLY A 102 -2.35 -28.91 -27.75
N GLU A 103 -2.08 -29.05 -29.06
CA GLU A 103 -0.99 -29.86 -29.61
C GLU A 103 -0.05 -29.02 -30.47
N ILE A 104 1.23 -29.35 -30.44
CA ILE A 104 2.25 -28.71 -31.27
C ILE A 104 2.51 -29.66 -32.46
N ASP A 105 2.28 -29.20 -33.68
CA ASP A 105 2.52 -29.96 -34.88
C ASP A 105 4.02 -30.01 -35.27
N LYS A 106 4.33 -30.77 -36.33
CA LYS A 106 5.70 -30.94 -36.85
C LYS A 106 6.32 -29.64 -37.38
N SER A 107 5.50 -28.63 -37.72
CA SER A 107 5.97 -27.34 -38.18
C SER A 107 6.32 -26.40 -37.02
N GLY A 108 5.92 -26.77 -35.83
CA GLY A 108 6.03 -25.94 -34.63
C GLY A 108 4.82 -25.02 -34.41
N THR A 109 3.68 -25.32 -35.06
CA THR A 109 2.44 -24.57 -34.81
C THR A 109 1.71 -25.20 -33.63
N LEU A 110 1.42 -24.41 -32.60
CA LEU A 110 0.53 -24.78 -31.52
C LEU A 110 -0.92 -24.62 -32.00
N HIS A 111 -1.66 -25.73 -32.15
CA HIS A 111 -3.11 -25.74 -32.35
C HIS A 111 -3.80 -25.71 -31.00
N GLY A 112 -3.92 -24.50 -30.43
CA GLY A 112 -4.41 -24.25 -29.06
C GLY A 112 -4.01 -22.90 -28.54
N ASP A 113 -4.19 -22.68 -27.25
CA ASP A 113 -4.03 -21.37 -26.61
C ASP A 113 -2.79 -21.32 -25.70
N LEU A 114 -2.18 -20.15 -25.59
CA LEU A 114 -1.25 -19.80 -24.53
C LEU A 114 -2.04 -19.26 -23.32
N HIS A 115 -1.62 -19.60 -22.11
CA HIS A 115 -2.29 -19.22 -20.88
C HIS A 115 -1.33 -18.52 -19.93
N ILE A 116 -1.69 -17.30 -19.48
CA ILE A 116 -1.03 -16.56 -18.39
C ILE A 116 -1.87 -16.73 -17.14
N ILE A 117 -1.42 -17.52 -16.19
CA ILE A 117 -2.15 -17.85 -14.96
C ILE A 117 -1.60 -16.96 -13.84
N GLY A 118 -2.41 -16.03 -13.39
CA GLY A 118 -2.06 -15.08 -12.35
C GLY A 118 -1.99 -15.70 -10.97
N GLY A 119 -1.05 -15.23 -10.18
CA GLY A 119 -0.87 -15.58 -8.76
C GLY A 119 -1.02 -14.41 -7.81
N GLY A 120 -1.65 -13.31 -8.26
CA GLY A 120 -1.88 -12.13 -7.42
C GLY A 120 -0.66 -11.21 -7.28
N ASP A 121 0.43 -11.42 -8.01
CA ASP A 121 1.65 -10.61 -7.95
C ASP A 121 1.39 -9.13 -8.31
N PRO A 122 1.55 -8.16 -7.39
CA PRO A 122 1.36 -6.75 -7.70
C PRO A 122 2.52 -6.11 -8.48
N LEU A 123 3.66 -6.83 -8.60
CA LEU A 123 4.88 -6.35 -9.26
C LEU A 123 5.03 -6.82 -10.71
N LEU A 124 4.13 -7.69 -11.21
CA LEU A 124 4.21 -8.18 -12.59
C LEU A 124 4.11 -7.01 -13.59
N GLY A 125 5.09 -6.88 -14.47
CA GLY A 125 5.15 -5.79 -15.44
C GLY A 125 5.47 -4.41 -14.84
N SER A 126 5.97 -4.35 -13.60
CA SER A 126 6.38 -3.09 -12.96
C SER A 126 7.78 -2.67 -13.40
N TYR A 127 7.99 -1.36 -13.59
CA TYR A 127 9.32 -0.79 -13.92
C TYR A 127 10.25 -0.60 -12.71
N ARG A 128 9.88 -1.09 -11.52
CA ARG A 128 10.67 -0.86 -10.29
C ARG A 128 11.91 -1.73 -10.18
N TYR A 129 11.87 -2.91 -10.75
CA TYR A 129 12.98 -3.85 -10.75
C TYR A 129 13.21 -4.37 -12.17
N ARG A 130 14.49 -4.54 -12.55
CA ARG A 130 14.84 -4.99 -13.90
C ARG A 130 14.14 -6.28 -14.32
N GLN A 131 13.96 -7.22 -13.38
CA GLN A 131 13.32 -8.49 -13.67
C GLN A 131 11.80 -8.40 -13.87
N THR A 132 11.16 -7.34 -13.35
CA THR A 132 9.70 -7.18 -13.42
C THR A 132 9.24 -6.36 -14.61
N VAL A 133 10.14 -5.63 -15.30
CA VAL A 133 9.74 -4.78 -16.44
C VAL A 133 9.13 -5.61 -17.58
N PRO A 134 8.13 -5.09 -18.31
CA PRO A 134 7.43 -5.83 -19.36
C PRO A 134 8.37 -6.47 -20.37
N ASP A 135 9.37 -5.77 -20.87
CA ASP A 135 10.30 -6.29 -21.87
C ASP A 135 11.10 -7.49 -21.36
N SER A 136 11.58 -7.46 -20.11
CA SER A 136 12.31 -8.58 -19.51
C SER A 136 11.39 -9.79 -19.28
N LEU A 137 10.17 -9.53 -18.83
CA LEU A 137 9.13 -10.54 -18.60
C LEU A 137 8.73 -11.22 -19.91
N PHE A 138 8.37 -10.45 -20.93
CA PHE A 138 7.92 -10.96 -22.22
C PHE A 138 9.04 -11.68 -22.97
N ALA A 139 10.28 -11.19 -22.87
CA ALA A 139 11.44 -11.90 -23.42
C ALA A 139 11.67 -13.26 -22.76
N ALA A 140 11.49 -13.36 -21.42
CA ALA A 140 11.59 -14.64 -20.73
C ALA A 140 10.48 -15.60 -21.15
N TRP A 141 9.25 -15.12 -21.27
CA TRP A 141 8.10 -15.90 -21.73
C TRP A 141 8.26 -16.37 -23.19
N GLN A 142 8.72 -15.49 -24.09
CA GLN A 142 9.00 -15.85 -25.48
C GLN A 142 10.07 -16.94 -25.56
N ARG A 143 11.16 -16.83 -24.80
CA ARG A 143 12.19 -17.89 -24.78
C ARG A 143 11.62 -19.22 -24.34
N ALA A 144 10.75 -19.27 -23.33
CA ALA A 144 10.10 -20.51 -22.89
C ALA A 144 9.22 -21.11 -24.00
N ILE A 145 8.45 -20.28 -24.71
CA ILE A 145 7.62 -20.68 -25.87
C ILE A 145 8.49 -21.29 -26.98
N THR A 146 9.55 -20.59 -27.38
CA THR A 146 10.43 -21.05 -28.47
C THR A 146 11.24 -22.27 -28.07
N SER A 147 11.64 -22.40 -26.81
CA SER A 147 12.34 -23.60 -26.29
C SER A 147 11.45 -24.83 -26.25
N ALA A 148 10.13 -24.67 -26.17
CA ALA A 148 9.16 -25.75 -26.31
C ALA A 148 8.88 -26.13 -27.78
N GLY A 149 9.55 -25.47 -28.75
CA GLY A 149 9.37 -25.72 -30.19
C GLY A 149 8.22 -24.95 -30.81
N ILE A 150 7.53 -24.06 -30.05
CA ILE A 150 6.42 -23.28 -30.58
C ILE A 150 6.95 -22.11 -31.42
N LYS A 151 6.61 -22.08 -32.71
CA LYS A 151 6.98 -21.03 -33.69
C LYS A 151 5.78 -20.17 -34.09
N ALA A 152 4.56 -20.72 -33.97
CA ALA A 152 3.31 -20.01 -34.21
C ALA A 152 2.22 -20.58 -33.30
N VAL A 153 1.21 -19.77 -33.02
CA VAL A 153 0.04 -20.11 -32.20
C VAL A 153 -1.20 -19.91 -33.06
N ASP A 154 -1.83 -21.05 -33.47
CA ASP A 154 -3.15 -21.06 -34.09
C ASP A 154 -4.20 -21.12 -32.98
N GLY A 155 -4.38 -19.96 -32.35
CA GLY A 155 -5.16 -19.73 -31.15
C GLY A 155 -4.87 -18.34 -30.59
N ARG A 156 -4.96 -18.17 -29.27
CA ARG A 156 -4.88 -16.87 -28.61
C ARG A 156 -4.00 -16.90 -27.35
N VAL A 157 -3.72 -15.73 -26.80
CA VAL A 157 -3.19 -15.58 -25.44
C VAL A 157 -4.37 -15.35 -24.50
N CYS A 158 -4.60 -16.31 -23.59
CA CYS A 158 -5.62 -16.26 -22.57
C CYS A 158 -4.99 -15.84 -21.23
N TYR A 159 -5.72 -15.11 -20.39
CA TYR A 159 -5.30 -14.89 -19.02
C TYR A 159 -6.31 -15.47 -18.02
N ASP A 160 -5.79 -15.99 -16.91
CA ASP A 160 -6.55 -16.54 -15.78
C ASP A 160 -6.27 -15.70 -14.54
N ALA A 161 -7.27 -14.99 -14.04
CA ALA A 161 -7.21 -14.19 -12.82
C ALA A 161 -8.05 -14.81 -11.68
N THR A 162 -8.51 -16.07 -11.82
CA THR A 162 -9.50 -16.71 -10.95
C THR A 162 -9.03 -17.01 -9.52
N ILE A 163 -7.76 -16.76 -9.19
CA ILE A 163 -7.26 -16.82 -7.81
C ILE A 163 -7.93 -15.76 -6.93
N PHE A 164 -8.37 -14.63 -7.52
CA PHE A 164 -9.18 -13.62 -6.87
C PHE A 164 -10.59 -13.61 -7.48
N ASP A 165 -11.54 -13.12 -6.71
CA ASP A 165 -12.90 -12.93 -7.19
C ASP A 165 -13.01 -11.81 -8.25
N ASN A 166 -14.17 -11.69 -8.87
CA ASN A 166 -14.43 -10.70 -9.92
C ASN A 166 -14.92 -9.34 -9.35
N HIS A 167 -14.63 -9.04 -8.11
CA HIS A 167 -14.91 -7.76 -7.45
C HIS A 167 -13.62 -7.02 -7.13
N PRO A 168 -13.01 -6.31 -8.09
CA PRO A 168 -11.65 -5.75 -7.95
C PRO A 168 -11.55 -4.63 -6.91
N LEU A 169 -12.64 -3.98 -6.56
CA LEU A 169 -12.73 -2.84 -5.63
C LEU A 169 -13.38 -3.24 -4.31
N ASN A 170 -13.25 -2.38 -3.30
CA ASN A 170 -14.09 -2.42 -2.11
C ASN A 170 -15.29 -1.49 -2.32
N ASP A 171 -16.49 -1.92 -1.91
CA ASP A 171 -17.76 -1.21 -2.14
C ASP A 171 -17.80 0.18 -1.47
N SER A 172 -17.00 0.39 -0.44
CA SER A 172 -16.92 1.65 0.30
C SER A 172 -15.92 2.66 -0.28
N TRP A 173 -15.21 2.32 -1.37
CA TRP A 173 -14.31 3.26 -2.03
C TRP A 173 -15.09 4.33 -2.77
N GLN A 174 -14.61 5.57 -2.71
CA GLN A 174 -15.31 6.70 -3.32
C GLN A 174 -15.13 6.68 -4.85
N TRP A 175 -16.20 7.07 -5.55
CA TRP A 175 -16.20 7.20 -7.01
C TRP A 175 -15.04 8.06 -7.54
N GLY A 176 -14.71 9.15 -6.83
CA GLY A 176 -13.61 10.04 -7.19
C GLY A 176 -12.21 9.41 -7.05
N ASP A 177 -12.07 8.28 -6.36
CA ASP A 177 -10.79 7.61 -6.15
C ASP A 177 -10.51 6.52 -7.18
N ILE A 178 -11.54 5.76 -7.59
CA ILE A 178 -11.39 4.50 -8.34
C ILE A 178 -10.83 4.65 -9.76
N GLY A 179 -10.92 5.82 -10.36
CA GLY A 179 -10.31 6.12 -11.66
C GLY A 179 -8.83 6.46 -11.57
N ASN A 180 -8.32 6.80 -10.39
CA ASN A 180 -6.93 7.18 -10.15
C ASN A 180 -6.08 5.95 -9.78
N TYR A 181 -4.76 6.04 -9.98
CA TYR A 181 -3.83 4.94 -9.73
C TYR A 181 -3.90 4.38 -8.29
N TYR A 182 -4.20 5.22 -7.31
CA TYR A 182 -4.29 4.82 -5.90
C TYR A 182 -5.61 4.14 -5.54
N GLY A 183 -6.62 4.23 -6.40
CA GLY A 183 -7.91 3.54 -6.32
C GLY A 183 -8.05 2.43 -7.36
N SER A 184 -6.95 2.00 -7.99
CA SER A 184 -6.98 0.90 -8.96
C SER A 184 -7.42 -0.40 -8.30
N GLY A 185 -8.32 -1.12 -8.96
CA GLY A 185 -8.75 -2.44 -8.52
C GLY A 185 -7.61 -3.45 -8.56
N VAL A 186 -7.69 -4.47 -7.70
CA VAL A 186 -6.74 -5.58 -7.67
C VAL A 186 -7.29 -6.77 -8.44
N SER A 187 -6.40 -7.51 -9.11
CA SER A 187 -6.74 -8.67 -9.95
C SER A 187 -5.87 -9.87 -9.57
N GLY A 188 -6.35 -11.08 -9.85
CA GLY A 188 -5.53 -12.29 -9.78
C GLY A 188 -4.33 -12.25 -10.73
N LEU A 189 -4.43 -11.52 -11.84
CA LEU A 189 -3.33 -11.15 -12.73
C LEU A 189 -3.23 -9.63 -12.79
N ASN A 190 -2.45 -9.02 -11.88
CA ASN A 190 -2.08 -7.62 -11.96
C ASN A 190 -1.01 -7.43 -13.03
N PHE A 191 -0.96 -6.25 -13.63
CA PHE A 191 0.06 -5.90 -14.61
C PHE A 191 0.29 -4.39 -14.62
N HIS A 192 1.57 -3.97 -14.75
CA HIS A 192 1.96 -2.55 -14.82
C HIS A 192 1.46 -1.74 -13.61
N GLU A 193 1.45 -2.35 -12.40
CA GLU A 193 0.89 -1.78 -11.16
C GLU A 193 -0.58 -1.34 -11.30
N ASN A 194 -1.34 -1.98 -12.18
CA ASN A 194 -2.73 -1.67 -12.53
C ASN A 194 -2.96 -0.18 -12.81
N MET A 195 -1.98 0.48 -13.44
CA MET A 195 -2.05 1.88 -13.82
C MET A 195 -1.45 2.14 -15.20
N PHE A 196 -1.82 3.28 -15.78
CA PHE A 196 -1.23 3.81 -16.98
C PHE A 196 -1.06 5.33 -16.86
N PHE A 197 -0.20 5.91 -17.70
CA PHE A 197 0.05 7.34 -17.71
C PHE A 197 -0.68 7.99 -18.88
N VAL A 198 -1.31 9.14 -18.62
CA VAL A 198 -1.86 10.03 -19.63
C VAL A 198 -1.04 11.31 -19.60
N TYR A 199 -0.37 11.63 -20.69
CA TYR A 199 0.42 12.85 -20.85
C TYR A 199 -0.39 13.91 -21.56
N PHE A 200 -0.28 15.15 -21.08
CA PHE A 200 -1.04 16.27 -21.61
C PHE A 200 -0.11 17.41 -22.08
N ASN A 201 -0.55 18.11 -23.11
CA ASN A 201 -0.05 19.44 -23.49
C ASN A 201 -1.06 20.48 -23.03
N PRO A 202 -0.63 21.59 -22.40
CA PRO A 202 -1.53 22.68 -22.04
C PRO A 202 -2.05 23.38 -23.30
N GLY A 203 -3.19 24.02 -23.19
CA GLY A 203 -3.67 24.96 -24.18
C GLY A 203 -2.85 26.26 -24.19
N THR A 204 -3.11 27.13 -25.15
CA THR A 204 -2.34 28.36 -25.37
C THR A 204 -2.57 29.45 -24.31
N LYS A 205 -3.65 29.35 -23.53
CA LYS A 205 -4.04 30.33 -22.48
C LYS A 205 -4.69 29.59 -21.31
N VAL A 206 -4.61 30.19 -20.11
CA VAL A 206 -5.40 29.77 -18.97
C VAL A 206 -6.89 29.74 -19.32
N GLY A 207 -7.59 28.67 -18.92
CA GLY A 207 -9.01 28.43 -19.24
C GLY A 207 -9.24 27.75 -20.60
N TYR A 208 -8.21 27.44 -21.39
CA TYR A 208 -8.34 26.72 -22.66
C TYR A 208 -8.19 25.20 -22.43
N PRO A 209 -8.84 24.36 -23.26
CA PRO A 209 -8.68 22.91 -23.18
C PRO A 209 -7.22 22.47 -23.38
N SER A 210 -6.81 21.46 -22.65
CA SER A 210 -5.56 20.72 -22.91
C SER A 210 -5.74 19.71 -24.04
N THR A 211 -4.66 19.12 -24.53
CA THR A 211 -4.69 17.98 -25.45
C THR A 211 -3.93 16.78 -24.89
N ILE A 212 -4.38 15.57 -25.19
CA ILE A 212 -3.63 14.34 -24.85
C ILE A 212 -2.45 14.26 -25.82
N ALA A 213 -1.23 14.20 -25.28
CA ALA A 213 -0.01 14.03 -26.04
C ALA A 213 0.26 12.55 -26.37
N ARG A 214 0.14 11.67 -25.35
CA ARG A 214 0.32 10.22 -25.45
C ARG A 214 -0.17 9.49 -24.22
N MET A 215 -0.26 8.16 -24.30
CA MET A 215 -0.49 7.27 -23.16
C MET A 215 0.67 6.27 -23.06
N GLU A 216 0.99 5.82 -21.86
CA GLU A 216 2.01 4.80 -21.57
C GLU A 216 1.49 3.76 -20.58
N PRO A 217 1.65 2.44 -20.87
CA PRO A 217 2.25 1.87 -22.07
C PRO A 217 1.42 2.14 -23.33
N GLN A 218 2.10 2.14 -24.49
CA GLN A 218 1.40 2.24 -25.77
C GLN A 218 0.67 0.94 -26.11
N GLY A 219 -0.36 1.02 -26.94
CA GLY A 219 -1.11 -0.15 -27.41
C GLY A 219 -2.19 -0.63 -26.44
N LEU A 220 -2.47 0.10 -25.38
CA LEU A 220 -3.62 -0.20 -24.51
C LEU A 220 -4.95 0.06 -25.25
N ALA A 221 -5.87 -0.90 -25.18
CA ALA A 221 -7.21 -0.79 -25.75
C ALA A 221 -8.13 0.07 -24.84
N LEU A 222 -7.74 1.34 -24.62
CA LEU A 222 -8.42 2.29 -23.77
C LEU A 222 -8.84 3.54 -24.53
N HIS A 223 -9.95 4.14 -24.10
CA HIS A 223 -10.42 5.44 -24.58
C HIS A 223 -10.40 6.46 -23.44
N VAL A 224 -9.67 7.58 -23.64
CA VAL A 224 -9.59 8.66 -22.64
C VAL A 224 -10.36 9.86 -23.13
N LEU A 225 -11.42 10.22 -22.42
CA LEU A 225 -12.16 11.47 -22.59
C LEU A 225 -11.41 12.59 -21.84
N ASN A 226 -10.97 13.60 -22.59
CA ASN A 226 -10.21 14.71 -22.05
C ASN A 226 -11.11 15.93 -21.75
N GLU A 227 -11.30 16.21 -20.47
CA GLU A 227 -11.97 17.41 -19.97
C GLU A 227 -11.00 18.25 -19.11
N VAL A 228 -9.68 18.09 -19.31
CA VAL A 228 -8.66 18.83 -18.57
C VAL A 228 -8.46 20.20 -19.19
N MET A 229 -8.55 21.22 -18.35
CA MET A 229 -8.35 22.62 -18.72
C MET A 229 -6.98 23.11 -18.28
N THR A 230 -6.48 24.15 -18.96
CA THR A 230 -5.22 24.81 -18.62
C THR A 230 -5.45 25.76 -17.45
N GLY A 231 -4.74 25.54 -16.35
CA GLY A 231 -4.70 26.38 -15.15
C GLY A 231 -3.52 27.34 -15.14
N PRO A 232 -3.42 28.21 -14.12
CA PRO A 232 -2.27 29.13 -13.96
C PRO A 232 -0.93 28.40 -13.88
N ALA A 233 0.16 29.13 -14.18
CA ALA A 233 1.51 28.62 -13.97
C ALA A 233 1.73 28.23 -12.51
N ARG A 234 2.40 27.11 -12.28
CA ARG A 234 2.70 26.54 -10.94
C ARG A 234 1.47 26.19 -10.10
N SER A 235 0.29 26.07 -10.71
CA SER A 235 -0.94 25.69 -9.97
C SER A 235 -0.90 24.25 -9.42
N GLY A 236 -0.01 23.40 -9.95
CA GLY A 236 0.06 22.00 -9.55
C GLY A 236 -0.87 21.08 -10.34
N ASP A 237 -0.96 19.83 -9.90
CA ASP A 237 -1.84 18.82 -10.47
C ASP A 237 -3.20 18.83 -9.73
N HIS A 238 -4.24 19.19 -10.47
CA HIS A 238 -5.63 19.16 -10.02
C HIS A 238 -6.50 18.28 -10.93
N VAL A 239 -5.89 17.32 -11.62
CA VAL A 239 -6.60 16.40 -12.50
C VAL A 239 -7.03 15.16 -11.72
N LEU A 240 -8.29 14.83 -11.78
CA LEU A 240 -8.85 13.56 -11.31
C LEU A 240 -9.27 12.72 -12.50
N VAL A 241 -9.11 11.41 -12.35
CA VAL A 241 -9.52 10.43 -13.34
C VAL A 241 -10.72 9.67 -12.83
N TYR A 242 -11.76 9.58 -13.66
CA TYR A 242 -13.00 8.86 -13.37
C TYR A 242 -13.14 7.67 -14.33
N GLY A 243 -13.76 6.61 -13.88
CA GLY A 243 -14.09 5.49 -14.73
C GLY A 243 -14.47 4.23 -13.94
N ASP A 244 -15.41 3.48 -14.49
CA ASP A 244 -15.83 2.19 -13.96
C ASP A 244 -14.68 1.15 -14.14
N PRO A 245 -14.41 0.26 -13.18
CA PRO A 245 -13.33 -0.74 -13.27
C PRO A 245 -13.53 -1.77 -14.39
N SER A 246 -14.77 -1.98 -14.84
CA SER A 246 -15.09 -2.89 -15.95
C SER A 246 -15.04 -2.19 -17.32
N SER A 247 -15.09 -0.86 -17.35
CA SER A 247 -15.08 -0.04 -18.58
C SER A 247 -13.67 0.26 -19.06
N THR A 248 -13.48 0.26 -20.37
CA THR A 248 -12.24 0.73 -21.02
C THR A 248 -12.20 2.26 -21.20
N ILE A 249 -13.23 2.98 -20.74
CA ILE A 249 -13.28 4.45 -20.81
C ILE A 249 -12.77 5.06 -19.51
N ARG A 250 -11.93 6.10 -19.63
CA ARG A 250 -11.50 6.96 -18.52
C ARG A 250 -11.77 8.40 -18.87
N THR A 251 -12.31 9.17 -17.93
CA THR A 251 -12.51 10.62 -18.07
C THR A 251 -11.52 11.35 -17.20
N CYS A 252 -10.64 12.15 -17.80
CA CYS A 252 -9.73 13.04 -17.07
C CYS A 252 -10.36 14.43 -16.97
N ARG A 253 -10.55 14.94 -15.74
CA ARG A 253 -11.19 16.23 -15.47
C ARG A 253 -10.40 17.03 -14.46
N GLY A 254 -10.38 18.35 -14.62
CA GLY A 254 -9.70 19.27 -13.71
C GLY A 254 -8.76 20.20 -14.43
N THR A 255 -7.65 20.61 -13.79
CA THR A 255 -6.73 21.58 -14.38
C THR A 255 -5.28 21.12 -14.27
N MET A 256 -4.50 21.42 -15.31
CA MET A 256 -3.03 21.29 -15.36
C MET A 256 -2.39 22.68 -15.50
N PRO A 257 -1.17 22.90 -14.99
CA PRO A 257 -0.50 24.20 -15.11
C PRO A 257 -0.07 24.49 -16.56
N ILE A 258 -0.18 25.76 -16.98
CA ILE A 258 0.23 26.19 -18.35
C ILE A 258 1.72 25.98 -18.63
N ASP A 259 2.56 25.98 -17.61
CA ASP A 259 4.01 25.72 -17.69
C ASP A 259 4.37 24.24 -17.47
N GLY A 260 3.37 23.35 -17.43
CA GLY A 260 3.53 21.91 -17.19
C GLY A 260 4.18 21.19 -18.38
N LYS A 261 5.51 21.10 -18.40
CA LYS A 261 6.26 20.29 -19.38
C LYS A 261 6.16 18.80 -19.02
N ASN A 262 5.81 17.96 -20.01
CA ASN A 262 5.59 16.51 -19.80
C ASN A 262 4.63 16.20 -18.66
N PHE A 263 3.64 17.08 -18.46
CA PHE A 263 2.63 16.86 -17.42
C PHE A 263 1.89 15.55 -17.67
N ASN A 264 1.81 14.73 -16.65
CA ASN A 264 1.11 13.47 -16.75
C ASN A 264 0.34 13.14 -15.46
N VAL A 265 -0.73 12.40 -15.64
CA VAL A 265 -1.49 11.82 -14.53
C VAL A 265 -1.43 10.30 -14.62
N ARG A 266 -1.54 9.67 -13.47
CA ARG A 266 -1.59 8.21 -13.35
C ARG A 266 -3.03 7.77 -13.17
N ALA A 267 -3.54 7.04 -14.15
CA ALA A 267 -4.90 6.53 -14.17
C ALA A 267 -4.94 5.05 -13.81
N SER A 268 -6.06 4.57 -13.25
CA SER A 268 -6.29 3.15 -13.00
C SER A 268 -6.46 2.39 -14.32
N LEU A 269 -5.71 1.30 -14.49
CA LEU A 269 -5.81 0.40 -15.64
C LEU A 269 -6.95 -0.61 -15.40
N PRO A 270 -8.03 -0.57 -16.19
CA PRO A 270 -9.07 -1.60 -16.12
C PRO A 270 -8.55 -2.90 -16.73
N LYS A 271 -9.03 -4.03 -16.21
CA LYS A 271 -8.72 -5.37 -16.74
C LYS A 271 -7.22 -5.57 -17.00
N PRO A 272 -6.35 -5.44 -15.97
CA PRO A 272 -4.90 -5.50 -16.15
C PRO A 272 -4.43 -6.83 -16.75
N GLY A 273 -5.13 -7.94 -16.48
CA GLY A 273 -4.85 -9.23 -17.10
C GLY A 273 -5.05 -9.22 -18.62
N LEU A 274 -6.10 -8.57 -19.11
CA LEU A 274 -6.33 -8.41 -20.55
C LEU A 274 -5.23 -7.55 -21.18
N ALA A 275 -4.87 -6.43 -20.54
CA ALA A 275 -3.79 -5.56 -21.01
C ALA A 275 -2.45 -6.32 -21.10
N CYS A 276 -2.14 -7.19 -20.13
CA CYS A 276 -0.96 -8.04 -20.14
C CYS A 276 -0.99 -9.01 -21.35
N ALA A 277 -2.11 -9.70 -21.58
CA ALA A 277 -2.27 -10.66 -22.65
C ALA A 277 -2.24 -10.01 -24.04
N ASP A 278 -2.87 -8.85 -24.21
CA ASP A 278 -2.84 -8.05 -25.45
C ASP A 278 -1.43 -7.58 -25.78
N LEU A 279 -0.75 -6.92 -24.82
CA LEU A 279 0.61 -6.44 -25.03
C LEU A 279 1.60 -7.59 -25.26
N PHE A 280 1.42 -8.73 -24.61
CA PHE A 280 2.23 -9.91 -24.87
C PHE A 280 1.96 -10.49 -26.27
N THR A 281 0.70 -10.49 -26.72
CA THR A 281 0.34 -10.89 -28.10
C THR A 281 1.02 -10.00 -29.13
N VAL A 282 1.01 -8.68 -28.93
CA VAL A 282 1.73 -7.71 -29.80
C VAL A 282 3.24 -7.97 -29.76
N TYR A 283 3.80 -8.20 -28.58
CA TYR A 283 5.20 -8.54 -28.40
C TYR A 283 5.59 -9.80 -29.19
N LEU A 284 4.84 -10.89 -29.06
CA LEU A 284 5.09 -12.14 -29.79
C LEU A 284 5.08 -11.93 -31.31
N ARG A 285 4.06 -11.23 -31.84
CA ARG A 285 3.96 -10.91 -33.27
C ARG A 285 5.14 -10.09 -33.78
N SER A 286 5.61 -9.12 -33.02
CA SER A 286 6.78 -8.31 -33.36
C SER A 286 8.10 -9.10 -33.31
N HIS A 287 8.12 -10.24 -32.58
CA HIS A 287 9.27 -11.12 -32.40
C HIS A 287 9.13 -12.45 -33.15
N LYS A 288 8.42 -12.45 -34.26
CA LYS A 288 8.30 -13.58 -35.22
C LYS A 288 7.58 -14.80 -34.68
N VAL A 289 6.77 -14.67 -33.64
CA VAL A 289 5.83 -15.70 -33.20
C VAL A 289 4.42 -15.23 -33.58
N ALA A 290 3.87 -15.82 -34.66
CA ALA A 290 2.51 -15.49 -35.10
C ALA A 290 1.49 -15.99 -34.05
N VAL A 291 0.47 -15.18 -33.78
CA VAL A 291 -0.68 -15.52 -32.91
C VAL A 291 -1.92 -15.13 -33.69
N SER A 292 -2.82 -16.09 -34.01
CA SER A 292 -3.96 -15.85 -34.90
C SER A 292 -5.08 -15.07 -34.19
N GLY A 293 -5.40 -15.42 -32.94
CA GLY A 293 -6.53 -14.87 -32.20
C GLY A 293 -6.21 -13.60 -31.41
N ALA A 294 -7.26 -12.92 -30.97
CA ALA A 294 -7.19 -11.83 -29.99
C ALA A 294 -7.07 -12.37 -28.57
N ALA A 295 -6.43 -11.62 -27.68
CA ALA A 295 -6.33 -11.99 -26.27
C ALA A 295 -7.72 -12.13 -25.62
N SER A 296 -7.85 -13.01 -24.62
CA SER A 296 -9.13 -13.27 -23.95
C SER A 296 -8.97 -13.65 -22.49
N GLU A 297 -10.05 -13.51 -21.74
CA GLU A 297 -10.13 -13.93 -20.34
C GLU A 297 -10.57 -15.40 -20.25
N SER A 298 -9.92 -16.14 -19.36
CA SER A 298 -10.35 -17.48 -18.96
C SER A 298 -11.14 -17.36 -17.65
N LEU A 299 -12.45 -17.46 -17.71
CA LEU A 299 -13.33 -17.40 -16.54
C LEU A 299 -13.23 -18.65 -15.65
N LYS A 300 -12.60 -19.69 -16.14
CA LYS A 300 -12.33 -20.95 -15.45
C LYS A 300 -10.98 -21.49 -15.91
N ARG A 301 -10.17 -21.95 -14.96
CA ARG A 301 -8.87 -22.56 -15.29
C ARG A 301 -9.06 -23.79 -16.18
N PRO A 302 -8.45 -23.84 -17.36
CA PRO A 302 -8.49 -25.01 -18.22
C PRO A 302 -7.82 -26.22 -17.55
N SER A 303 -8.27 -27.44 -17.89
CA SER A 303 -7.58 -28.69 -17.55
C SER A 303 -6.53 -29.03 -18.59
N GLY A 304 -5.58 -29.90 -18.25
CA GLY A 304 -4.60 -30.43 -19.18
C GLY A 304 -3.56 -29.44 -19.70
N LEU A 305 -3.30 -28.38 -18.91
CA LEU A 305 -2.29 -27.38 -19.26
C LEU A 305 -0.86 -27.95 -19.13
N VAL A 306 -0.03 -27.63 -20.10
CA VAL A 306 1.40 -27.90 -20.08
C VAL A 306 2.13 -26.61 -19.67
N THR A 307 2.81 -26.65 -18.54
CA THR A 307 3.58 -25.51 -18.02
C THR A 307 4.84 -25.27 -18.86
N LEU A 308 5.01 -24.04 -19.34
CA LEU A 308 6.21 -23.56 -20.04
C LEU A 308 7.19 -22.89 -19.08
N LEU A 309 6.69 -22.06 -18.15
CA LEU A 309 7.51 -21.30 -17.24
C LEU A 309 6.72 -20.92 -15.98
N GLU A 310 7.34 -21.04 -14.80
CA GLU A 310 6.91 -20.35 -13.58
C GLU A 310 7.77 -19.11 -13.37
N TYR A 311 7.13 -17.95 -13.42
CA TYR A 311 7.74 -16.68 -13.04
C TYR A 311 7.48 -16.42 -11.57
N THR A 312 8.50 -15.94 -10.82
CA THR A 312 8.38 -15.59 -9.40
C THR A 312 8.68 -14.12 -9.16
N SER A 313 7.86 -13.49 -8.34
CA SER A 313 8.04 -12.11 -7.91
C SER A 313 9.32 -11.92 -7.07
N PRO A 314 9.74 -10.69 -6.77
CA PRO A 314 10.56 -10.40 -5.59
C PRO A 314 9.95 -10.99 -4.32
N THR A 315 10.72 -11.05 -3.23
CA THR A 315 10.25 -11.61 -1.96
C THR A 315 9.11 -10.79 -1.36
N TYR A 316 8.32 -11.42 -0.48
CA TYR A 316 7.27 -10.74 0.28
C TYR A 316 7.80 -9.53 1.05
N TYR A 317 8.99 -9.64 1.66
CA TYR A 317 9.63 -8.51 2.33
C TYR A 317 9.74 -7.27 1.42
N VAL A 318 10.21 -7.43 0.20
CA VAL A 318 10.34 -6.34 -0.79
C VAL A 318 8.97 -5.74 -1.13
N ILE A 319 7.94 -6.59 -1.28
CA ILE A 319 6.56 -6.16 -1.59
C ILE A 319 5.95 -5.41 -0.42
N ALA A 320 6.08 -5.95 0.81
CA ALA A 320 5.58 -5.32 2.03
C ALA A 320 6.30 -3.99 2.33
N GLN A 321 7.63 -3.96 2.15
CA GLN A 321 8.43 -2.75 2.29
C GLN A 321 7.95 -1.69 1.31
N TYR A 322 7.73 -2.04 0.05
CA TYR A 322 7.25 -1.08 -0.93
C TYR A 322 5.83 -0.57 -0.58
N ALA A 323 4.93 -1.46 -0.15
CA ALA A 323 3.58 -1.09 0.31
C ALA A 323 3.62 -0.08 1.46
N ASN A 324 4.54 -0.25 2.43
CA ASN A 324 4.67 0.63 3.59
C ASN A 324 5.41 1.93 3.25
N MET A 325 6.57 1.84 2.56
CA MET A 325 7.43 2.99 2.22
C MET A 325 6.73 4.01 1.32
N THR A 326 5.98 3.56 0.33
CA THR A 326 5.29 4.42 -0.63
C THR A 326 3.80 4.56 -0.36
N SER A 327 3.31 3.85 0.66
CA SER A 327 1.87 3.77 0.96
C SER A 327 1.02 3.26 -0.22
N ASN A 328 1.56 2.34 -1.04
CA ASN A 328 0.89 1.84 -2.23
C ASN A 328 -0.32 0.98 -1.87
N ASN A 329 -1.50 1.35 -2.41
CA ASN A 329 -2.75 0.66 -2.11
C ASN A 329 -2.85 -0.69 -2.82
N LEU A 330 -2.47 -0.75 -4.11
CA LEU A 330 -2.54 -2.01 -4.88
C LEU A 330 -1.76 -3.13 -4.20
N TYR A 331 -0.56 -2.83 -3.69
CA TYR A 331 0.28 -3.85 -3.03
C TYR A 331 -0.37 -4.35 -1.74
N ALA A 332 -0.94 -3.45 -0.95
CA ALA A 332 -1.65 -3.82 0.27
C ALA A 332 -2.91 -4.65 -0.04
N GLU A 333 -3.68 -4.28 -1.06
CA GLU A 333 -4.86 -5.03 -1.48
C GLU A 333 -4.50 -6.41 -2.06
N ALA A 334 -3.41 -6.51 -2.83
CA ALA A 334 -2.93 -7.80 -3.33
C ALA A 334 -2.51 -8.74 -2.19
N ILE A 335 -1.78 -8.22 -1.19
CA ILE A 335 -1.45 -8.96 0.04
C ILE A 335 -2.74 -9.40 0.74
N HIS A 336 -3.65 -8.48 0.98
CA HIS A 336 -4.92 -8.70 1.67
C HIS A 336 -5.74 -9.81 1.02
N ARG A 337 -5.96 -9.75 -0.29
CA ARG A 337 -6.70 -10.78 -1.02
C ARG A 337 -5.94 -12.11 -1.07
N TYR A 338 -4.62 -12.07 -1.20
CA TYR A 338 -3.82 -13.29 -1.20
C TYR A 338 -3.87 -14.02 0.16
N LEU A 339 -3.92 -13.29 1.27
CA LEU A 339 -4.18 -13.85 2.60
C LEU A 339 -5.53 -14.57 2.65
N GLY A 340 -6.57 -13.94 2.09
CA GLY A 340 -7.89 -14.55 1.94
C GLY A 340 -7.85 -15.84 1.11
N PHE A 341 -7.17 -15.82 -0.03
CA PHE A 341 -6.96 -17.01 -0.86
C PHE A 341 -6.23 -18.12 -0.10
N LYS A 342 -5.12 -17.77 0.55
CA LYS A 342 -4.28 -18.74 1.27
C LYS A 342 -5.00 -19.41 2.43
N GLN A 343 -5.94 -18.74 3.05
CA GLN A 343 -6.64 -19.23 4.23
C GLN A 343 -8.01 -19.85 3.92
N TYR A 344 -8.71 -19.33 2.90
CA TYR A 344 -10.10 -19.69 2.61
C TYR A 344 -10.32 -20.16 1.16
N GLY A 345 -9.25 -20.32 0.36
CA GLY A 345 -9.31 -20.84 -1.00
C GLY A 345 -9.78 -19.86 -2.07
N MET A 346 -10.21 -18.64 -1.69
CA MET A 346 -10.63 -17.59 -2.62
C MET A 346 -10.13 -16.23 -2.13
N GLY A 347 -9.44 -15.50 -3.00
CA GLY A 347 -8.97 -14.14 -2.73
C GLY A 347 -10.08 -13.11 -2.99
N SER A 348 -10.87 -12.80 -1.96
CA SER A 348 -11.88 -11.75 -1.98
C SER A 348 -11.58 -10.68 -0.94
N GLY A 349 -12.20 -9.50 -1.06
CA GLY A 349 -12.11 -8.47 -0.02
C GLY A 349 -12.57 -8.99 1.34
N ALA A 350 -13.71 -9.71 1.38
CA ALA A 350 -14.26 -10.29 2.60
C ALA A 350 -13.32 -11.34 3.23
N ASN A 351 -12.77 -12.25 2.43
CA ASN A 351 -11.83 -13.26 2.93
C ASN A 351 -10.50 -12.64 3.39
N GLY A 352 -10.04 -11.59 2.72
CA GLY A 352 -8.87 -10.83 3.13
C GLY A 352 -9.08 -10.15 4.49
N ALA A 353 -10.20 -9.44 4.66
CA ALA A 353 -10.57 -8.83 5.95
C ALA A 353 -10.68 -9.88 7.06
N ARG A 354 -11.30 -11.03 6.77
CA ARG A 354 -11.39 -12.13 7.71
C ARG A 354 -10.01 -12.68 8.09
N ALA A 355 -9.10 -12.88 7.13
CA ALA A 355 -7.75 -13.37 7.39
C ALA A 355 -6.92 -12.42 8.27
N VAL A 356 -7.04 -11.10 8.04
CA VAL A 356 -6.40 -10.08 8.88
C VAL A 356 -7.02 -10.06 10.28
N ASN A 357 -8.35 -10.14 10.39
CA ASN A 357 -9.02 -10.20 11.69
C ASN A 357 -8.66 -11.48 12.47
N ASP A 358 -8.55 -12.64 11.83
CA ASP A 358 -8.09 -13.88 12.49
C ASP A 358 -6.66 -13.73 13.03
N PHE A 359 -5.78 -13.03 12.30
CA PHE A 359 -4.45 -12.72 12.81
C PHE A 359 -4.53 -11.85 14.07
N ILE A 360 -5.33 -10.77 14.05
CA ILE A 360 -5.54 -9.87 15.20
C ILE A 360 -6.12 -10.62 16.40
N GLN A 361 -7.11 -11.49 16.19
CA GLN A 361 -7.72 -12.29 17.27
C GLN A 361 -6.72 -13.21 17.97
N ARG A 362 -5.76 -13.78 17.23
CA ARG A 362 -4.68 -14.61 17.82
C ARG A 362 -3.74 -13.85 18.74
N LEU A 363 -3.68 -12.50 18.62
CA LEU A 363 -2.91 -11.66 19.54
C LEU A 363 -3.64 -11.43 20.88
N HIS A 364 -4.90 -11.88 21.00
CA HIS A 364 -5.75 -11.66 22.18
C HIS A 364 -5.88 -10.20 22.62
N LEU A 365 -5.80 -9.26 21.64
CA LEU A 365 -5.99 -7.84 21.88
C LEU A 365 -7.49 -7.52 21.94
N GLU A 366 -7.86 -6.65 22.90
CA GLU A 366 -9.19 -6.03 22.89
C GLU A 366 -9.34 -5.20 21.61
N SER A 367 -10.30 -5.56 20.78
CA SER A 367 -10.51 -4.99 19.44
C SER A 367 -11.89 -4.35 19.25
N SER A 368 -12.65 -4.11 20.33
CA SER A 368 -13.85 -3.29 20.24
C SER A 368 -13.52 -1.91 19.67
N GLY A 369 -14.36 -1.40 18.78
CA GLY A 369 -14.07 -0.16 18.05
C GLY A 369 -13.09 -0.29 16.86
N VAL A 370 -12.64 -1.52 16.53
CA VAL A 370 -11.82 -1.81 15.36
C VAL A 370 -12.70 -2.46 14.28
N LYS A 371 -12.60 -1.92 13.05
CA LYS A 371 -13.25 -2.45 11.86
C LYS A 371 -12.31 -2.26 10.68
N LEU A 372 -11.93 -3.33 10.02
CA LEU A 372 -11.06 -3.30 8.83
C LEU A 372 -11.84 -3.90 7.66
N GLU A 373 -12.10 -3.10 6.63
CA GLU A 373 -12.86 -3.52 5.44
C GLU A 373 -11.94 -3.81 4.24
N ASP A 374 -10.79 -3.15 4.18
CA ASP A 374 -9.83 -3.32 3.09
C ASP A 374 -8.40 -3.48 3.63
N GLY A 375 -7.46 -3.77 2.74
CA GLY A 375 -6.06 -3.95 3.09
C GLY A 375 -5.25 -2.67 3.09
N SER A 376 -5.72 -1.65 2.40
CA SER A 376 -4.96 -0.43 2.12
C SER A 376 -5.29 0.75 3.03
N GLY A 377 -6.50 0.79 3.56
CA GLY A 377 -7.03 1.92 4.29
C GLY A 377 -7.63 3.01 3.40
N LEU A 378 -7.99 2.68 2.15
CA LEU A 378 -8.70 3.61 1.26
C LEU A 378 -10.18 3.68 1.63
N SER A 379 -10.75 2.61 2.19
CA SER A 379 -12.11 2.64 2.75
C SER A 379 -12.23 3.64 3.90
N ALA A 380 -13.14 4.59 3.75
CA ALA A 380 -13.49 5.52 4.82
C ALA A 380 -14.23 4.84 6.00
N ASN A 381 -14.66 3.59 5.83
CA ASN A 381 -15.34 2.81 6.86
C ASN A 381 -14.39 2.07 7.81
N ASN A 382 -13.10 1.99 7.48
CA ASN A 382 -12.11 1.46 8.42
C ASN A 382 -12.10 2.28 9.71
N ARG A 383 -12.02 1.60 10.85
CA ARG A 383 -11.97 2.21 12.19
C ARG A 383 -10.93 1.52 13.05
N VAL A 384 -10.17 2.31 13.78
CA VAL A 384 -9.26 1.82 14.84
C VAL A 384 -9.22 2.83 15.98
N THR A 385 -8.79 2.39 17.15
CA THR A 385 -8.42 3.29 18.26
C THR A 385 -6.91 3.42 18.35
N THR A 386 -6.39 4.55 18.80
CA THR A 386 -4.93 4.73 18.96
C THR A 386 -4.35 3.81 20.03
N ASP A 387 -5.13 3.46 21.05
CA ASP A 387 -4.75 2.47 22.04
C ASP A 387 -4.55 1.08 21.41
N PHE A 388 -5.51 0.64 20.59
CA PHE A 388 -5.38 -0.63 19.88
C PHE A 388 -4.14 -0.66 18.98
N VAL A 389 -3.89 0.43 18.23
CA VAL A 389 -2.71 0.52 17.34
C VAL A 389 -1.41 0.37 18.15
N CYS A 390 -1.28 1.07 19.28
CA CYS A 390 -0.08 0.97 20.13
C CYS A 390 0.10 -0.44 20.71
N ARG A 391 -0.96 -1.06 21.23
CA ARG A 391 -0.89 -2.43 21.74
C ARG A 391 -0.54 -3.44 20.66
N PHE A 392 -1.11 -3.28 19.45
CA PHE A 392 -0.75 -4.08 18.29
C PHE A 392 0.75 -3.95 17.96
N LEU A 393 1.28 -2.72 17.89
CA LEU A 393 2.69 -2.49 17.63
C LEU A 393 3.58 -3.12 18.71
N ASN A 394 3.19 -3.05 19.99
CA ASN A 394 3.92 -3.69 21.09
C ASN A 394 3.96 -5.22 20.97
N ASP A 395 2.90 -5.84 20.45
CA ASP A 395 2.88 -7.28 20.24
C ASP A 395 3.71 -7.69 19.02
N MET A 396 3.80 -6.84 18.00
CA MET A 396 4.69 -7.09 16.86
C MET A 396 6.16 -7.21 17.28
N VAL A 397 6.61 -6.48 18.30
CA VAL A 397 7.99 -6.58 18.82
C VAL A 397 8.38 -8.02 19.23
N LYS A 398 7.41 -8.86 19.60
CA LYS A 398 7.63 -10.25 20.01
C LYS A 398 7.63 -11.25 18.84
N MET A 399 7.22 -10.81 17.65
CA MET A 399 7.06 -11.69 16.50
C MET A 399 8.41 -12.06 15.88
N PRO A 400 8.60 -13.29 15.40
CA PRO A 400 9.86 -13.73 14.79
C PRO A 400 10.28 -12.89 13.56
N PHE A 401 9.32 -12.24 12.93
CA PHE A 401 9.51 -11.40 11.75
C PHE A 401 9.61 -9.91 12.07
N PHE A 402 9.79 -9.53 13.35
CA PHE A 402 9.72 -8.11 13.75
C PHE A 402 10.78 -7.26 13.03
N ASP A 403 11.99 -7.74 12.89
CA ASP A 403 13.06 -7.00 12.25
C ASP A 403 12.72 -6.61 10.81
N GLU A 404 12.17 -7.53 10.03
CA GLU A 404 11.74 -7.25 8.65
C GLU A 404 10.52 -6.35 8.61
N TYR A 405 9.56 -6.57 9.51
CA TYR A 405 8.40 -5.70 9.63
C TYR A 405 8.81 -4.27 9.98
N TYR A 406 9.65 -4.08 11.00
CA TYR A 406 10.18 -2.79 11.41
C TYR A 406 10.94 -2.08 10.28
N LYS A 407 11.85 -2.79 9.61
CA LYS A 407 12.62 -2.28 8.46
C LYS A 407 11.74 -2.00 7.22
N SER A 408 10.56 -2.57 7.15
CA SER A 408 9.59 -2.25 6.09
C SER A 408 8.93 -0.88 6.27
N LEU A 409 8.94 -0.33 7.49
CA LEU A 409 8.36 0.99 7.78
C LEU A 409 9.31 2.12 7.37
N PRO A 410 8.79 3.24 6.86
CA PRO A 410 9.61 4.42 6.55
C PRO A 410 10.32 4.98 7.78
N ALA A 411 11.58 5.37 7.62
CA ALA A 411 12.36 6.12 8.60
C ALA A 411 12.15 7.63 8.40
N ALA A 412 11.77 8.33 9.45
CA ALA A 412 11.52 9.77 9.40
C ALA A 412 12.82 10.54 9.12
N GLY A 413 12.75 11.54 8.24
CA GLY A 413 13.90 12.31 7.79
C GLY A 413 14.78 11.62 6.73
N GLU A 414 14.53 10.33 6.41
CA GLU A 414 15.40 9.55 5.53
C GLU A 414 14.68 9.09 4.26
N ASN A 415 13.54 8.41 4.38
CA ASN A 415 12.93 7.75 3.24
C ASN A 415 11.40 7.72 3.28
N GLY A 416 10.82 7.17 2.22
CA GLY A 416 9.39 6.92 2.06
C GLY A 416 8.54 8.18 2.16
N THR A 417 7.30 8.00 2.66
CA THR A 417 6.32 9.08 2.79
C THR A 417 6.65 10.10 3.89
N VAL A 418 7.64 9.81 4.71
CA VAL A 418 8.03 10.63 5.88
C VAL A 418 9.46 11.18 5.76
N LYS A 419 10.07 11.09 4.58
CA LYS A 419 11.45 11.55 4.32
C LYS A 419 11.71 13.02 4.66
N ASN A 420 10.68 13.85 4.67
CA ASN A 420 10.75 15.27 5.00
C ASN A 420 10.11 15.59 6.36
N MET A 421 10.05 14.61 7.27
CA MET A 421 9.51 14.79 8.62
C MET A 421 10.62 14.69 9.68
N LEU A 422 10.41 15.32 10.81
CA LEU A 422 11.29 15.26 11.98
C LEU A 422 12.74 15.65 11.66
N GLY A 423 12.93 16.65 10.82
CA GLY A 423 14.25 17.20 10.55
C GLY A 423 14.91 17.70 11.85
N GLY A 424 16.21 17.38 12.03
CA GLY A 424 16.97 17.77 13.22
C GLY A 424 16.88 16.79 14.40
N LEU A 425 16.40 15.55 14.20
CA LEU A 425 16.54 14.49 15.21
C LEU A 425 18.03 14.24 15.50
N PRO A 426 18.41 14.06 16.79
CA PRO A 426 19.74 13.59 17.16
C PRO A 426 20.07 12.25 16.49
N SER A 427 21.33 12.00 16.16
CA SER A 427 21.77 10.79 15.46
C SER A 427 21.55 9.48 16.22
N ASN A 428 21.35 9.55 17.53
CA ASN A 428 21.01 8.42 18.40
C ASN A 428 19.51 8.26 18.65
N VAL A 429 18.65 9.00 17.92
CA VAL A 429 17.19 8.89 17.95
C VAL A 429 16.70 8.37 16.61
N SER A 430 15.87 7.34 16.61
CA SER A 430 15.26 6.83 15.39
C SER A 430 13.74 6.78 15.48
N VAL A 431 13.06 7.06 14.37
CA VAL A 431 11.60 7.02 14.27
C VAL A 431 11.21 6.29 12.99
N HIS A 432 10.63 5.11 13.14
CA HIS A 432 10.06 4.34 12.04
C HIS A 432 8.53 4.36 12.14
N LEU A 433 7.87 4.87 11.12
CA LEU A 433 6.41 5.09 11.21
C LEU A 433 5.70 4.93 9.88
N LYS A 434 4.44 4.52 9.97
CA LYS A 434 3.50 4.57 8.85
C LYS A 434 2.70 5.86 8.91
N SER A 435 2.52 6.52 7.77
CA SER A 435 1.61 7.65 7.62
C SER A 435 0.26 7.21 7.05
N GLY A 436 -0.82 7.87 7.49
CA GLY A 436 -2.16 7.78 6.93
C GLY A 436 -2.67 9.15 6.49
N SER A 437 -3.31 9.19 5.33
CA SER A 437 -3.83 10.44 4.76
C SER A 437 -5.05 10.16 3.89
N MET A 438 -6.12 10.87 4.18
CA MET A 438 -7.31 11.05 3.34
C MET A 438 -7.76 12.51 3.44
N THR A 439 -8.76 12.89 2.66
CA THR A 439 -9.42 14.19 2.84
C THR A 439 -9.91 14.33 4.27
N GLY A 440 -9.52 15.40 4.96
CA GLY A 440 -9.86 15.62 6.36
C GLY A 440 -9.19 14.69 7.38
N VAL A 441 -8.31 13.76 6.98
CA VAL A 441 -7.67 12.79 7.90
C VAL A 441 -6.15 12.85 7.78
N ARG A 442 -5.47 12.89 8.95
CA ARG A 442 -4.01 12.70 9.10
C ARG A 442 -3.74 11.76 10.25
N ALA A 443 -2.91 10.77 10.01
CA ALA A 443 -2.57 9.76 11.00
C ALA A 443 -1.11 9.33 10.89
N PHE A 444 -0.49 9.03 12.02
CA PHE A 444 0.87 8.52 12.13
C PHE A 444 0.92 7.49 13.25
N ALA A 445 1.59 6.36 13.00
CA ALA A 445 1.83 5.36 14.04
C ALA A 445 3.10 4.58 13.74
N GLY A 446 3.81 4.16 14.77
CA GLY A 446 5.05 3.43 14.63
C GLY A 446 5.86 3.38 15.92
N TYR A 447 7.17 3.36 15.75
CA TYR A 447 8.14 3.17 16.81
C TYR A 447 9.10 4.35 16.91
N VAL A 448 9.50 4.65 18.13
CA VAL A 448 10.57 5.59 18.48
C VAL A 448 11.60 4.85 19.33
N THR A 449 12.88 4.99 19.00
CA THR A 449 13.96 4.71 19.93
C THR A 449 14.57 6.06 20.33
N ASN A 450 14.47 6.43 21.62
CA ASN A 450 14.98 7.71 22.11
C ASN A 450 16.51 7.71 22.28
N GLY A 451 17.08 8.88 22.63
CA GLY A 451 18.52 9.04 22.81
C GLY A 451 19.13 8.19 23.94
N LYS A 452 18.33 7.58 24.80
CA LYS A 452 18.74 6.64 25.87
C LYS A 452 18.60 5.17 25.46
N GLY A 453 18.11 4.89 24.24
CA GLY A 453 17.85 3.53 23.74
C GLY A 453 16.53 2.92 24.22
N GLU A 454 15.64 3.71 24.84
CA GLU A 454 14.31 3.23 25.21
C GLU A 454 13.37 3.25 24.00
N ASN A 455 12.50 2.22 23.91
CA ASN A 455 11.59 2.04 22.81
C ASN A 455 10.17 2.42 23.17
N PHE A 456 9.54 3.19 22.29
CA PHE A 456 8.14 3.61 22.42
C PHE A 456 7.38 3.20 21.15
N SER A 457 6.14 2.74 21.34
CA SER A 457 5.16 2.71 20.27
C SER A 457 4.21 3.88 20.42
N PHE A 458 3.78 4.45 19.30
CA PHE A 458 2.86 5.57 19.32
C PHE A 458 1.84 5.52 18.19
N ALA A 459 0.70 6.17 18.41
CA ALA A 459 -0.28 6.49 17.39
C ALA A 459 -0.85 7.89 17.64
N VAL A 460 -0.91 8.68 16.57
CA VAL A 460 -1.47 10.05 16.56
C VAL A 460 -2.41 10.15 15.38
N MET A 461 -3.70 10.41 15.62
CA MET A 461 -4.73 10.48 14.58
C MET A 461 -5.55 11.75 14.75
N CYS A 462 -5.78 12.46 13.65
CA CYS A 462 -6.60 13.67 13.63
C CYS A 462 -7.53 13.65 12.42
N SER A 463 -8.81 14.01 12.63
CA SER A 463 -9.81 14.15 11.57
C SER A 463 -10.60 15.45 11.68
N ASP A 464 -11.19 15.86 10.57
CA ASP A 464 -12.13 16.99 10.45
C ASP A 464 -11.55 18.35 10.88
N TYR A 465 -10.23 18.53 10.68
CA TYR A 465 -9.51 19.77 10.98
C TYR A 465 -9.70 20.87 9.91
N GLU A 466 -9.69 22.13 10.31
CA GLU A 466 -9.94 23.28 9.44
C GLU A 466 -8.64 23.93 8.92
N CYS A 467 -7.76 23.12 8.28
CA CYS A 467 -6.56 23.61 7.61
C CYS A 467 -6.13 22.65 6.50
N THR A 468 -5.07 22.96 5.78
CA THR A 468 -4.54 22.02 4.79
C THR A 468 -3.91 20.80 5.45
N GLY A 469 -3.93 19.65 4.77
CA GLY A 469 -3.29 18.44 5.27
C GLY A 469 -1.78 18.59 5.51
N ALA A 470 -1.10 19.48 4.80
CA ALA A 470 0.31 19.82 5.05
C ALA A 470 0.49 20.59 6.36
N GLN A 471 -0.39 21.56 6.62
CA GLN A 471 -0.38 22.32 7.89
C GLN A 471 -0.70 21.42 9.09
N MET A 472 -1.67 20.48 8.96
CA MET A 472 -1.97 19.53 10.03
C MET A 472 -0.79 18.57 10.24
N ARG A 473 -0.14 18.08 9.18
CA ARG A 473 1.07 17.27 9.30
C ARG A 473 2.12 17.95 10.19
N THR A 474 2.43 19.22 9.92
CA THR A 474 3.41 19.98 10.70
C THR A 474 3.03 20.10 12.20
N ARG A 475 1.74 20.17 12.52
CA ARG A 475 1.25 20.19 13.89
C ARG A 475 1.42 18.86 14.60
N LEU A 476 1.02 17.79 13.96
CA LEU A 476 1.18 16.43 14.51
C LEU A 476 2.66 16.03 14.62
N GLU A 477 3.50 16.50 13.71
CA GLU A 477 4.95 16.31 13.76
C GLU A 477 5.58 16.89 15.04
N LYS A 478 5.08 18.03 15.54
CA LYS A 478 5.54 18.58 16.82
C LYS A 478 5.26 17.64 18.01
N ILE A 479 4.11 16.95 18.00
CA ILE A 479 3.80 15.95 19.03
C ILE A 479 4.75 14.75 18.90
N ILE A 480 4.96 14.24 17.69
CA ILE A 480 5.87 13.10 17.42
C ILE A 480 7.31 13.45 17.82
N MET A 481 7.75 14.70 17.54
CA MET A 481 9.07 15.19 18.00
C MET A 481 9.17 15.14 19.53
N LYS A 482 8.12 15.50 20.26
CA LYS A 482 8.12 15.39 21.73
C LYS A 482 8.20 13.93 22.19
N ILE A 483 7.53 13.01 21.50
CA ILE A 483 7.65 11.56 21.78
C ILE A 483 9.10 11.09 21.54
N ALA A 484 9.73 11.52 20.43
CA ALA A 484 11.10 11.17 20.11
C ALA A 484 12.14 11.67 21.11
N MET A 485 11.81 12.75 21.81
CA MET A 485 12.68 13.43 22.79
C MET A 485 12.31 13.14 24.25
N LEU A 486 11.50 12.09 24.51
CA LEU A 486 11.20 11.67 25.90
C LEU A 486 12.47 11.19 26.63
N GLU A 487 12.51 11.44 27.96
CA GLU A 487 13.64 11.10 28.82
C GLU A 487 13.37 9.85 29.67
#